data_95b2f8e4e89aabced1aaaee64146a5c7
#
_entry.id   95b2f8e4e89aabced1aaaee64146a5c7
#
_cell.length_a   1.000
_cell.length_b   1.000
_cell.length_c   1.000
_cell.angle_alpha   90.00
_cell.angle_beta   90.00
_cell.angle_gamma   90.00
#
_symmetry.space_group_name_H-M   'P 1'
#
loop_
_entity.id
_entity.type
_entity.pdbx_description
1 polymer ?
#
loop_
_entity_poly.entity_id
_entity_poly.type
_entity_poly.pdbx_seq_one_letter_code
_entity_poly.pdbx_strand_id
1 'polypeptide(L)'
;EFDLVRIQHGLQLMAWGFFKKMVLADRAALIVEEVFRYVHLYHGFTVLFGVLAYTLQLYADFSGGMDIVMGASEMFGVKLDQNFKQPFFSNSISDFWHRWHITLGTWMKDYIFYPFSLSKAMNKFGKFTKKVFGNTVGRCLPICLANLLIFFIVGVWHGAQWKYIAYGFYNGFLIAASNLFEPLYPKIFKALHINNEGRAWKLVRILRTFVLVVISFYFDVCESLYAALYMMRSTVTGFTFKTFTDGSLLKLGVDYYGMCIIFVGCVIWFIVSLLKEKGI
;
A
#
# COMPACT_ATOMS: atom_id res chain seq x y z
N GLU A 1 -29.83 19.67 -12.12
CA GLU A 1 -30.72 18.95 -13.06
C GLU A 1 -30.77 17.46 -12.68
N PHE A 2 -31.97 16.86 -12.80
CA PHE A 2 -32.18 15.44 -12.57
C PHE A 2 -31.59 14.63 -13.75
N ASP A 3 -30.69 13.68 -13.47
CA ASP A 3 -30.02 12.87 -14.49
C ASP A 3 -30.04 11.39 -14.07
N LEU A 4 -30.83 10.59 -14.75
CA LEU A 4 -31.00 9.16 -14.48
C LEU A 4 -29.71 8.36 -14.72
N VAL A 5 -28.91 8.72 -15.74
CA VAL A 5 -27.66 8.02 -16.05
C VAL A 5 -26.65 8.21 -14.90
N ARG A 6 -26.57 9.43 -14.40
CA ARG A 6 -25.73 9.77 -13.25
C ARG A 6 -26.17 9.02 -11.98
N ILE A 7 -27.47 8.96 -11.72
CA ILE A 7 -28.00 8.20 -10.58
C ILE A 7 -27.70 6.71 -10.73
N GLN A 8 -27.91 6.13 -11.91
CA GLN A 8 -27.58 4.73 -12.17
C GLN A 8 -26.09 4.45 -11.95
N HIS A 9 -25.21 5.29 -12.47
CA HIS A 9 -23.76 5.14 -12.28
C HIS A 9 -23.36 5.26 -10.80
N GLY A 10 -23.90 6.24 -10.08
CA GLY A 10 -23.69 6.40 -8.66
C GLY A 10 -24.13 5.18 -7.84
N LEU A 11 -25.31 4.61 -8.13
CA LEU A 11 -25.80 3.39 -7.48
C LEU A 11 -24.90 2.18 -7.77
N GLN A 12 -24.43 2.02 -9.01
CA GLN A 12 -23.51 0.94 -9.38
C GLN A 12 -22.18 1.06 -8.62
N LEU A 13 -21.64 2.29 -8.49
CA LEU A 13 -20.41 2.54 -7.75
C LEU A 13 -20.60 2.26 -6.26
N MET A 14 -21.72 2.69 -5.67
CA MET A 14 -22.07 2.36 -4.28
C MET A 14 -22.18 0.85 -4.06
N ALA A 15 -22.89 0.13 -4.94
CA ALA A 15 -23.03 -1.33 -4.85
C ALA A 15 -21.66 -2.04 -4.90
N TRP A 16 -20.74 -1.56 -5.76
CA TRP A 16 -19.37 -2.04 -5.80
C TRP A 16 -18.61 -1.73 -4.51
N GLY A 17 -18.80 -0.55 -3.93
CA GLY A 17 -18.25 -0.16 -2.63
C GLY A 17 -18.74 -1.06 -1.49
N PHE A 18 -20.05 -1.33 -1.41
CA PHE A 18 -20.64 -2.25 -0.45
C PHE A 18 -20.13 -3.69 -0.62
N PHE A 19 -19.98 -4.17 -1.86
CA PHE A 19 -19.36 -5.47 -2.11
C PHE A 19 -17.96 -5.54 -1.49
N LYS A 20 -17.10 -4.56 -1.72
CA LYS A 20 -15.75 -4.52 -1.13
C LYS A 20 -15.80 -4.48 0.39
N LYS A 21 -16.65 -3.63 0.96
CA LYS A 21 -16.78 -3.47 2.42
C LYS A 21 -17.31 -4.75 3.08
N MET A 22 -18.50 -5.21 2.68
CA MET A 22 -19.23 -6.26 3.41
C MET A 22 -18.75 -7.68 3.06
N VAL A 23 -18.35 -7.92 1.80
CA VAL A 23 -17.96 -9.26 1.34
C VAL A 23 -16.48 -9.52 1.57
N LEU A 24 -15.62 -8.53 1.38
CA LEU A 24 -14.16 -8.70 1.51
C LEU A 24 -13.64 -8.19 2.84
N ALA A 25 -13.84 -6.90 3.14
CA ALA A 25 -13.20 -6.25 4.28
C ALA A 25 -13.70 -6.80 5.63
N ASP A 26 -15.01 -6.83 5.86
CA ASP A 26 -15.57 -7.25 7.15
C ASP A 26 -15.29 -8.73 7.45
N ARG A 27 -15.20 -9.58 6.42
CA ARG A 27 -14.83 -10.98 6.61
C ARG A 27 -13.34 -11.17 6.83
N ALA A 28 -12.50 -10.44 6.09
CA ALA A 28 -11.05 -10.47 6.31
C ALA A 28 -10.67 -9.92 7.69
N ALA A 29 -11.45 -8.97 8.23
CA ALA A 29 -11.28 -8.42 9.57
C ALA A 29 -11.29 -9.49 10.67
N LEU A 30 -12.13 -10.51 10.54
CA LEU A 30 -12.19 -11.62 11.51
C LEU A 30 -10.87 -12.40 11.58
N ILE A 31 -10.24 -12.65 10.43
CA ILE A 31 -8.93 -13.30 10.36
C ILE A 31 -7.85 -12.41 10.98
N VAL A 32 -7.90 -11.12 10.68
CA VAL A 32 -6.93 -10.14 11.19
C VAL A 32 -7.03 -10.02 12.70
N GLU A 33 -8.24 -9.89 13.23
CA GLU A 33 -8.48 -9.82 14.68
C GLU A 33 -7.96 -11.07 15.38
N GLU A 34 -8.24 -12.26 14.85
CA GLU A 34 -7.78 -13.51 15.45
C GLU A 34 -6.24 -13.59 15.45
N VAL A 35 -5.58 -13.29 14.33
CA VAL A 35 -4.12 -13.46 14.20
C VAL A 35 -3.35 -12.40 15.00
N PHE A 36 -3.80 -11.15 15.02
CA PHE A 36 -3.05 -10.03 15.62
C PHE A 36 -3.47 -9.69 17.05
N ARG A 37 -4.53 -10.31 17.58
CA ARG A 37 -4.97 -10.13 18.96
C ARG A 37 -3.94 -10.62 19.97
N TYR A 38 -3.25 -11.74 19.67
CA TYR A 38 -2.26 -12.35 20.55
C TYR A 38 -0.92 -12.54 19.82
N VAL A 39 0.01 -11.64 20.04
CA VAL A 39 1.30 -11.54 19.35
C VAL A 39 2.13 -12.84 19.40
N HIS A 40 1.99 -13.65 20.46
CA HIS A 40 2.80 -14.85 20.66
C HIS A 40 2.09 -16.16 20.28
N LEU A 41 0.83 -16.09 19.84
CA LEU A 41 0.04 -17.30 19.57
C LEU A 41 0.34 -17.89 18.20
N TYR A 42 0.50 -17.05 17.19
CA TYR A 42 0.66 -17.45 15.81
C TYR A 42 2.07 -17.21 15.28
N HIS A 43 2.55 -18.11 14.41
CA HIS A 43 3.88 -18.04 13.81
C HIS A 43 3.86 -18.43 12.33
N GLY A 44 4.94 -18.13 11.63
CA GLY A 44 5.19 -18.58 10.28
C GLY A 44 4.13 -18.17 9.29
N PHE A 45 3.62 -19.13 8.52
CA PHE A 45 2.66 -18.87 7.45
C PHE A 45 1.34 -18.28 7.97
N THR A 46 0.89 -18.64 9.17
CA THR A 46 -0.35 -18.07 9.74
C THR A 46 -0.25 -16.54 9.92
N VAL A 47 0.90 -16.05 10.37
CA VAL A 47 1.14 -14.60 10.50
C VAL A 47 1.21 -13.93 9.12
N LEU A 48 1.88 -14.58 8.14
CA LEU A 48 1.90 -14.11 6.75
C LEU A 48 0.48 -14.03 6.17
N PHE A 49 -0.32 -15.08 6.39
CA PHE A 49 -1.70 -15.10 5.95
C PHE A 49 -2.53 -13.97 6.61
N GLY A 50 -2.32 -13.74 7.90
CA GLY A 50 -2.96 -12.64 8.64
C GLY A 50 -2.63 -11.26 8.05
N VAL A 51 -1.36 -10.97 7.74
CA VAL A 51 -0.99 -9.66 7.14
C VAL A 51 -1.48 -9.52 5.70
N LEU A 52 -1.59 -10.62 4.95
CA LEU A 52 -2.22 -10.62 3.63
C LEU A 52 -3.74 -10.36 3.74
N ALA A 53 -4.41 -10.96 4.74
CA ALA A 53 -5.80 -10.66 5.06
C ALA A 53 -5.98 -9.20 5.46
N TYR A 54 -5.06 -8.62 6.25
CA TYR A 54 -5.05 -7.19 6.56
C TYR A 54 -4.86 -6.31 5.33
N THR A 55 -3.97 -6.70 4.44
CA THR A 55 -3.75 -5.99 3.15
C THR A 55 -5.06 -5.91 2.34
N LEU A 56 -5.78 -7.04 2.26
CA LEU A 56 -7.10 -7.10 1.62
C LEU A 56 -8.13 -6.26 2.37
N GLN A 57 -8.22 -6.44 3.69
CA GLN A 57 -9.15 -5.71 4.56
C GLN A 57 -8.98 -4.19 4.41
N LEU A 58 -7.77 -3.68 4.61
CA LEU A 58 -7.47 -2.25 4.58
C LEU A 58 -7.84 -1.62 3.23
N TYR A 59 -7.44 -2.29 2.14
CA TYR A 59 -7.77 -1.81 0.80
C TYR A 59 -9.27 -1.88 0.51
N ALA A 60 -9.90 -3.00 0.80
CA ALA A 60 -11.33 -3.21 0.49
C ALA A 60 -12.22 -2.30 1.35
N ASP A 61 -11.86 -2.08 2.62
CA ASP A 61 -12.57 -1.18 3.53
C ASP A 61 -12.47 0.28 3.07
N PHE A 62 -11.25 0.78 2.91
CA PHE A 62 -11.04 2.18 2.58
C PHE A 62 -11.50 2.50 1.14
N SER A 63 -11.10 1.70 0.14
CA SER A 63 -11.55 1.94 -1.23
C SER A 63 -13.05 1.69 -1.41
N GLY A 64 -13.63 0.77 -0.62
CA GLY A 64 -15.07 0.52 -0.60
C GLY A 64 -15.85 1.71 -0.03
N GLY A 65 -15.41 2.24 1.09
CA GLY A 65 -15.97 3.46 1.68
C GLY A 65 -15.88 4.65 0.71
N MET A 66 -14.75 4.82 0.04
CA MET A 66 -14.60 5.87 -0.97
C MET A 66 -15.54 5.70 -2.16
N ASP A 67 -15.72 4.47 -2.68
CA ASP A 67 -16.67 4.23 -3.77
C ASP A 67 -18.12 4.51 -3.35
N ILE A 68 -18.50 4.19 -2.10
CA ILE A 68 -19.83 4.52 -1.56
C ILE A 68 -20.03 6.03 -1.51
N VAL A 69 -19.08 6.77 -0.95
CA VAL A 69 -19.14 8.23 -0.84
C VAL A 69 -19.14 8.90 -2.22
N MET A 70 -18.28 8.45 -3.12
CA MET A 70 -18.21 8.97 -4.49
C MET A 70 -19.50 8.72 -5.26
N GLY A 71 -20.06 7.51 -5.17
CA GLY A 71 -21.31 7.17 -5.81
C GLY A 71 -22.48 7.98 -5.27
N ALA A 72 -22.57 8.14 -3.95
CA ALA A 72 -23.58 9.00 -3.33
C ALA A 72 -23.43 10.47 -3.77
N SER A 73 -22.23 11.03 -3.75
CA SER A 73 -21.95 12.40 -4.20
C SER A 73 -22.30 12.62 -5.67
N GLU A 74 -22.01 11.64 -6.52
CA GLU A 74 -22.33 11.70 -7.95
C GLU A 74 -23.84 11.78 -8.21
N MET A 75 -24.66 11.07 -7.43
CA MET A 75 -26.12 11.16 -7.52
C MET A 75 -26.63 12.60 -7.25
N PHE A 76 -25.95 13.34 -6.37
CA PHE A 76 -26.23 14.77 -6.11
C PHE A 76 -25.55 15.71 -7.09
N GLY A 77 -24.81 15.22 -8.08
CA GLY A 77 -24.11 16.05 -9.08
C GLY A 77 -22.76 16.58 -8.61
N VAL A 78 -22.24 16.08 -7.50
CA VAL A 78 -20.91 16.43 -6.98
C VAL A 78 -19.91 15.36 -7.40
N LYS A 79 -18.88 15.75 -8.15
CA LYS A 79 -17.80 14.85 -8.56
C LYS A 79 -16.64 14.98 -7.59
N LEU A 80 -16.31 13.88 -6.94
CA LEU A 80 -15.15 13.76 -6.05
C LEU A 80 -13.95 13.16 -6.78
N ASP A 81 -12.75 13.47 -6.30
CA ASP A 81 -11.51 12.92 -6.84
C ASP A 81 -11.31 11.45 -6.42
N GLN A 82 -10.77 10.66 -7.34
CA GLN A 82 -10.46 9.26 -7.10
C GLN A 82 -9.30 9.13 -6.11
N ASN A 83 -9.46 8.25 -5.10
CA ASN A 83 -8.44 8.00 -4.09
C ASN A 83 -7.61 6.74 -4.35
N PHE A 84 -8.08 5.81 -5.18
CA PHE A 84 -7.40 4.54 -5.46
C PHE A 84 -7.39 4.22 -6.95
N LYS A 85 -6.21 3.83 -7.47
CA LYS A 85 -6.03 3.43 -8.88
C LYS A 85 -5.20 2.14 -8.95
N GLN A 86 -5.85 1.00 -8.68
CA GLN A 86 -5.25 -0.35 -8.72
C GLN A 86 -3.84 -0.41 -8.08
N PRO A 87 -3.67 -0.07 -6.79
CA PRO A 87 -2.35 0.16 -6.18
C PRO A 87 -1.46 -1.09 -6.16
N PHE A 88 -2.03 -2.29 -6.14
CA PHE A 88 -1.26 -3.53 -6.11
C PHE A 88 -0.69 -3.96 -7.45
N PHE A 89 -0.95 -3.22 -8.54
CA PHE A 89 -0.26 -3.36 -9.82
C PHE A 89 0.95 -2.42 -9.97
N SER A 90 1.34 -1.75 -8.91
CA SER A 90 2.44 -0.78 -8.91
C SER A 90 3.80 -1.42 -9.16
N ASN A 91 4.60 -0.76 -9.99
CA ASN A 91 5.95 -1.22 -10.36
C ASN A 91 7.05 -0.74 -9.39
N SER A 92 6.74 0.21 -8.52
CA SER A 92 7.65 0.79 -7.52
C SER A 92 6.88 1.30 -6.32
N ILE A 93 7.57 1.56 -5.20
CA ILE A 93 6.97 2.17 -4.00
C ILE A 93 6.43 3.58 -4.32
N SER A 94 7.13 4.34 -5.14
CA SER A 94 6.65 5.66 -5.57
C SER A 94 5.34 5.53 -6.39
N ASP A 95 5.28 4.59 -7.34
CA ASP A 95 4.06 4.29 -8.12
C ASP A 95 2.91 3.84 -7.22
N PHE A 96 3.20 3.03 -6.17
CA PHE A 96 2.18 2.64 -5.18
C PHE A 96 1.56 3.86 -4.50
N TRP A 97 2.36 4.80 -4.01
CA TRP A 97 1.86 5.99 -3.33
C TRP A 97 1.16 7.00 -4.25
N HIS A 98 1.40 6.95 -5.57
CA HIS A 98 0.60 7.69 -6.56
C HIS A 98 -0.75 7.04 -6.87
N ARG A 99 -0.97 5.79 -6.42
CA ARG A 99 -2.19 5.01 -6.64
C ARG A 99 -2.97 4.73 -5.36
N TRP A 100 -2.37 4.98 -4.19
CA TRP A 100 -2.93 4.79 -2.86
C TRP A 100 -3.19 6.12 -2.18
N HIS A 101 -4.44 6.35 -1.71
CA HIS A 101 -4.86 7.57 -1.02
C HIS A 101 -4.42 8.86 -1.73
N ILE A 102 -4.78 8.96 -3.01
CA ILE A 102 -4.26 9.94 -3.98
C ILE A 102 -4.46 11.37 -3.49
N THR A 103 -5.63 11.70 -2.91
CA THR A 103 -5.92 13.05 -2.44
C THR A 103 -5.02 13.48 -1.27
N LEU A 104 -4.74 12.57 -0.33
CA LEU A 104 -3.76 12.83 0.74
C LEU A 104 -2.36 13.05 0.15
N GLY A 105 -1.95 12.18 -0.80
CA GLY A 105 -0.65 12.31 -1.48
C GLY A 105 -0.51 13.65 -2.19
N THR A 106 -1.55 14.11 -2.90
CA THR A 106 -1.58 15.42 -3.56
C THR A 106 -1.48 16.55 -2.54
N TRP A 107 -2.26 16.49 -1.46
CA TRP A 107 -2.20 17.49 -0.39
C TRP A 107 -0.80 17.57 0.25
N MET A 108 -0.21 16.44 0.61
CA MET A 108 1.15 16.39 1.17
C MET A 108 2.19 16.96 0.20
N LYS A 109 2.04 16.72 -1.10
CA LYS A 109 2.92 17.24 -2.12
C LYS A 109 2.82 18.74 -2.25
N ASP A 110 1.60 19.29 -2.28
CA ASP A 110 1.37 20.72 -2.53
C ASP A 110 1.70 21.58 -1.30
N TYR A 111 1.32 21.12 -0.10
CA TYR A 111 1.45 21.91 1.13
C TYR A 111 2.72 21.63 1.94
N ILE A 112 3.42 20.51 1.69
CA ILE A 112 4.63 20.15 2.44
C ILE A 112 5.84 20.00 1.51
N PHE A 113 5.75 19.14 0.49
CA PHE A 113 6.91 18.85 -0.36
C PHE A 113 7.40 20.08 -1.11
N TYR A 114 6.53 20.75 -1.85
CA TYR A 114 6.95 21.90 -2.64
C TYR A 114 7.43 23.06 -1.79
N PRO A 115 6.71 23.51 -0.74
CA PRO A 115 7.21 24.59 0.12
C PRO A 115 8.55 24.28 0.76
N PHE A 116 8.76 23.04 1.23
CA PHE A 116 10.03 22.60 1.80
C PHE A 116 11.14 22.53 0.75
N SER A 117 10.89 21.83 -0.36
CA SER A 117 11.89 21.59 -1.40
C SER A 117 12.37 22.86 -2.08
N LEU A 118 11.47 23.86 -2.24
CA LEU A 118 11.77 25.15 -2.89
C LEU A 118 12.31 26.20 -1.90
N SER A 119 12.42 25.87 -0.62
CA SER A 119 12.91 26.79 0.40
C SER A 119 14.37 27.22 0.15
N LYS A 120 14.71 28.43 0.64
CA LYS A 120 16.11 28.93 0.57
C LYS A 120 17.10 27.97 1.23
N ALA A 121 16.69 27.32 2.33
CA ALA A 121 17.52 26.34 3.05
C ALA A 121 17.81 25.12 2.18
N MET A 122 16.78 24.52 1.53
CA MET A 122 16.94 23.38 0.65
C MET A 122 17.73 23.70 -0.61
N ASN A 123 17.57 24.90 -1.15
CA ASN A 123 18.39 25.36 -2.27
C ASN A 123 19.88 25.49 -1.89
N LYS A 124 20.21 26.02 -0.70
CA LYS A 124 21.59 26.06 -0.17
C LYS A 124 22.12 24.64 0.06
N PHE A 125 21.33 23.77 0.68
CA PHE A 125 21.67 22.36 0.89
C PHE A 125 21.93 21.65 -0.45
N GLY A 126 21.10 21.86 -1.48
CA GLY A 126 21.31 21.29 -2.81
C GLY A 126 22.58 21.77 -3.52
N LYS A 127 22.97 23.04 -3.33
CA LYS A 127 24.28 23.54 -3.81
C LYS A 127 25.46 22.88 -3.09
N PHE A 128 25.34 22.74 -1.76
CA PHE A 128 26.35 22.05 -0.95
C PHE A 128 26.51 20.58 -1.34
N THR A 129 25.40 19.83 -1.42
CA THR A 129 25.41 18.40 -1.77
C THR A 129 25.97 18.15 -3.17
N LYS A 130 25.66 19.01 -4.15
CA LYS A 130 26.27 18.95 -5.50
C LYS A 130 27.77 19.15 -5.47
N LYS A 131 28.27 20.07 -4.64
CA LYS A 131 29.72 20.33 -4.50
C LYS A 131 30.44 19.13 -3.90
N VAL A 132 29.83 18.45 -2.91
CA VAL A 132 30.44 17.34 -2.16
C VAL A 132 30.29 15.99 -2.88
N PHE A 133 29.08 15.67 -3.37
CA PHE A 133 28.71 14.36 -3.91
C PHE A 133 28.52 14.34 -5.44
N GLY A 134 28.85 15.45 -6.11
CA GLY A 134 28.69 15.57 -7.56
C GLY A 134 27.24 15.79 -8.01
N ASN A 135 27.06 16.00 -9.32
CA ASN A 135 25.77 16.42 -9.87
C ASN A 135 24.66 15.36 -9.74
N THR A 136 25.00 14.08 -9.84
CA THR A 136 24.00 12.99 -9.81
C THR A 136 23.44 12.80 -8.41
N VAL A 137 24.28 12.39 -7.47
CA VAL A 137 23.88 12.13 -6.08
C VAL A 137 23.45 13.41 -5.38
N GLY A 138 24.20 14.50 -5.58
CA GLY A 138 23.92 15.78 -4.92
C GLY A 138 22.57 16.43 -5.31
N ARG A 139 22.00 16.09 -6.48
CA ARG A 139 20.63 16.52 -6.84
C ARG A 139 19.55 15.68 -6.16
N CYS A 140 19.83 14.40 -5.91
CA CYS A 140 18.87 13.50 -5.28
C CYS A 140 18.69 13.74 -3.78
N LEU A 141 19.77 14.13 -3.07
CA LEU A 141 19.74 14.26 -1.61
C LEU A 141 18.68 15.22 -1.06
N PRO A 142 18.47 16.44 -1.61
CA PRO A 142 17.38 17.31 -1.18
C PRO A 142 15.98 16.69 -1.40
N ILE A 143 15.79 15.96 -2.51
CA ILE A 143 14.53 15.27 -2.82
C ILE A 143 14.31 14.11 -1.84
N CYS A 144 15.37 13.36 -1.53
CA CYS A 144 15.30 12.29 -0.53
C CYS A 144 14.91 12.83 0.85
N LEU A 145 15.50 13.96 1.27
CA LEU A 145 15.16 14.59 2.53
C LEU A 145 13.70 15.09 2.57
N ALA A 146 13.23 15.68 1.47
CA ALA A 146 11.84 16.10 1.37
C ALA A 146 10.85 14.92 1.42
N ASN A 147 11.17 13.79 0.77
CA ASN A 147 10.38 12.58 0.87
C ASN A 147 10.38 11.99 2.29
N LEU A 148 11.53 11.95 2.96
CA LEU A 148 11.60 11.52 4.36
C LEU A 148 10.75 12.40 5.27
N LEU A 149 10.75 13.72 5.07
CA LEU A 149 9.91 14.65 5.82
C LEU A 149 8.41 14.36 5.59
N ILE A 150 7.98 14.18 4.33
CA ILE A 150 6.57 13.84 4.03
C ILE A 150 6.16 12.57 4.76
N PHE A 151 6.92 11.51 4.62
CA PHE A 151 6.56 10.23 5.23
C PHE A 151 6.68 10.24 6.75
N PHE A 152 7.56 11.04 7.33
CA PHE A 152 7.54 11.32 8.76
C PHE A 152 6.21 11.97 9.17
N ILE A 153 5.74 12.99 8.43
CA ILE A 153 4.47 13.67 8.71
C ILE A 153 3.29 12.71 8.49
N VAL A 154 3.32 11.87 7.45
CA VAL A 154 2.32 10.81 7.25
C VAL A 154 2.28 9.86 8.45
N GLY A 155 3.44 9.45 8.97
CA GLY A 155 3.52 8.64 10.18
C GLY A 155 2.87 9.31 11.39
N VAL A 156 3.18 10.58 11.65
CA VAL A 156 2.57 11.37 12.73
C VAL A 156 1.07 11.55 12.52
N TRP A 157 0.62 11.71 11.28
CA TRP A 157 -0.80 11.82 10.92
C TRP A 157 -1.57 10.53 11.24
N HIS A 158 -0.97 9.34 11.04
CA HIS A 158 -1.57 8.07 11.44
C HIS A 158 -1.71 7.92 12.95
N GLY A 159 -0.84 8.57 13.75
CA GLY A 159 -0.94 8.58 15.21
C GLY A 159 0.39 8.82 15.91
N ALA A 160 0.31 9.18 17.21
CA ALA A 160 1.47 9.53 18.04
C ALA A 160 2.18 8.29 18.64
N GLN A 161 2.23 7.18 17.92
CA GLN A 161 2.89 5.94 18.37
C GLN A 161 4.15 5.66 17.54
N TRP A 162 5.14 5.05 18.15
CA TRP A 162 6.40 4.70 17.49
C TRP A 162 6.24 3.79 16.28
N LYS A 163 5.22 2.94 16.26
CA LYS A 163 4.90 2.09 15.11
C LYS A 163 4.60 2.90 13.84
N TYR A 164 3.85 4.00 13.98
CA TYR A 164 3.51 4.87 12.86
C TYR A 164 4.71 5.72 12.41
N ILE A 165 5.54 6.14 13.35
CA ILE A 165 6.81 6.80 13.01
C ILE A 165 7.73 5.83 12.21
N ALA A 166 7.82 4.57 12.64
CA ALA A 166 8.56 3.54 11.92
C ALA A 166 7.96 3.24 10.54
N TYR A 167 6.62 3.18 10.44
CA TYR A 167 5.89 3.07 9.17
C TYR A 167 6.28 4.18 8.19
N GLY A 168 6.24 5.42 8.65
CA GLY A 168 6.62 6.58 7.87
C GLY A 168 8.08 6.52 7.42
N PHE A 169 9.01 6.31 8.34
CA PHE A 169 10.43 6.20 7.99
C PHE A 169 10.74 5.04 7.06
N TYR A 170 10.11 3.88 7.23
CA TYR A 170 10.26 2.74 6.33
C TYR A 170 9.90 3.12 4.89
N ASN A 171 8.72 3.68 4.66
CA ASN A 171 8.27 4.06 3.33
C ASN A 171 9.09 5.21 2.73
N GLY A 172 9.40 6.22 3.54
CA GLY A 172 10.24 7.34 3.13
C GLY A 172 11.66 6.90 2.76
N PHE A 173 12.25 5.98 3.52
CA PHE A 173 13.56 5.40 3.23
C PHE A 173 13.56 4.60 1.93
N LEU A 174 12.54 3.77 1.67
CA LEU A 174 12.43 3.01 0.43
C LEU A 174 12.37 3.91 -0.80
N ILE A 175 11.62 5.01 -0.72
CA ILE A 175 11.55 5.98 -1.82
C ILE A 175 12.87 6.72 -1.98
N ALA A 176 13.48 7.18 -0.88
CA ALA A 176 14.76 7.86 -0.91
C ALA A 176 15.87 6.96 -1.50
N ALA A 177 15.93 5.71 -1.05
CA ALA A 177 16.86 4.71 -1.58
C ALA A 177 16.62 4.44 -3.08
N SER A 178 15.35 4.28 -3.50
CA SER A 178 15.01 4.10 -4.91
C SER A 178 15.51 5.25 -5.78
N ASN A 179 15.30 6.50 -5.34
CA ASN A 179 15.76 7.68 -6.06
C ASN A 179 17.29 7.77 -6.10
N LEU A 180 17.96 7.41 -5.01
CA LEU A 180 19.42 7.46 -4.92
C LEU A 180 20.09 6.41 -5.81
N PHE A 181 19.48 5.21 -5.92
CA PHE A 181 20.01 4.12 -6.73
C PHE A 181 19.52 4.13 -8.18
N GLU A 182 18.56 4.99 -8.55
CA GLU A 182 18.03 5.08 -9.91
C GLU A 182 19.12 5.18 -11.00
N PRO A 183 20.19 5.99 -10.85
CA PRO A 183 21.25 6.08 -11.85
C PRO A 183 22.08 4.80 -12.04
N LEU A 184 22.01 3.86 -11.08
CA LEU A 184 22.71 2.58 -11.14
C LEU A 184 21.91 1.49 -11.87
N TYR A 185 20.58 1.59 -11.91
CA TYR A 185 19.72 0.57 -12.51
C TYR A 185 20.08 0.24 -13.97
N PRO A 186 20.32 1.20 -14.88
CA PRO A 186 20.69 0.87 -16.25
C PRO A 186 22.00 0.07 -16.34
N LYS A 187 22.98 0.37 -15.47
CA LYS A 187 24.25 -0.37 -15.42
C LYS A 187 24.04 -1.80 -14.93
N ILE A 188 23.23 -1.97 -13.87
CA ILE A 188 22.90 -3.28 -13.31
C ILE A 188 22.12 -4.12 -14.34
N PHE A 189 21.12 -3.56 -15.00
CA PHE A 189 20.31 -4.27 -15.99
C PHE A 189 21.17 -4.70 -17.18
N LYS A 190 22.10 -3.86 -17.64
CA LYS A 190 23.05 -4.22 -18.69
C LYS A 190 23.98 -5.35 -18.25
N ALA A 191 24.53 -5.27 -17.02
CA ALA A 191 25.45 -6.29 -16.50
C ALA A 191 24.77 -7.66 -16.31
N LEU A 192 23.50 -7.66 -15.88
CA LEU A 192 22.71 -8.87 -15.62
C LEU A 192 21.90 -9.33 -16.84
N HIS A 193 22.04 -8.69 -18.00
CA HIS A 193 21.29 -8.97 -19.24
C HIS A 193 19.76 -8.97 -19.01
N ILE A 194 19.26 -8.09 -18.11
CA ILE A 194 17.85 -7.99 -17.80
C ILE A 194 17.13 -7.12 -18.81
N ASN A 195 16.10 -7.67 -19.47
CA ASN A 195 15.19 -6.89 -20.27
C ASN A 195 14.22 -6.12 -19.38
N ASN A 196 14.54 -4.83 -19.13
CA ASN A 196 13.74 -3.96 -18.24
C ASN A 196 12.31 -3.73 -18.73
N GLU A 197 12.02 -3.86 -20.03
CA GLU A 197 10.68 -3.68 -20.60
C GLU A 197 9.91 -4.99 -20.73
N GLY A 198 10.57 -6.12 -20.44
CA GLY A 198 9.99 -7.45 -20.54
C GLY A 198 8.82 -7.66 -19.54
N ARG A 199 7.79 -8.40 -19.98
CA ARG A 199 6.62 -8.74 -19.14
C ARG A 199 7.02 -9.46 -17.86
N ALA A 200 7.98 -10.37 -17.92
CA ALA A 200 8.49 -11.09 -16.76
C ALA A 200 9.12 -10.14 -15.72
N TRP A 201 9.92 -9.17 -16.18
CA TRP A 201 10.52 -8.18 -15.29
C TRP A 201 9.47 -7.23 -14.70
N LYS A 202 8.44 -6.86 -15.47
CA LYS A 202 7.29 -6.11 -14.94
C LYS A 202 6.62 -6.86 -13.79
N LEU A 203 6.38 -8.17 -13.93
CA LEU A 203 5.81 -9.00 -12.87
C LEU A 203 6.71 -9.03 -11.63
N VAL A 204 8.02 -9.22 -11.80
CA VAL A 204 9.00 -9.16 -10.69
C VAL A 204 8.93 -7.83 -9.95
N ARG A 205 8.84 -6.70 -10.67
CA ARG A 205 8.70 -5.37 -10.04
C ARG A 205 7.40 -5.23 -9.25
N ILE A 206 6.28 -5.72 -9.78
CA ILE A 206 4.98 -5.70 -9.10
C ILE A 206 5.06 -6.54 -7.83
N LEU A 207 5.53 -7.78 -7.90
CA LEU A 207 5.65 -8.68 -6.75
C LEU A 207 6.59 -8.11 -5.67
N ARG A 208 7.75 -7.60 -6.06
CA ARG A 208 8.67 -6.93 -5.14
C ARG A 208 7.99 -5.75 -4.43
N THR A 209 7.29 -4.90 -5.20
CA THR A 209 6.62 -3.72 -4.63
C THR A 209 5.51 -4.15 -3.68
N PHE A 210 4.71 -5.14 -4.05
CA PHE A 210 3.68 -5.72 -3.19
C PHE A 210 4.26 -6.24 -1.87
N VAL A 211 5.35 -7.03 -1.92
CA VAL A 211 6.01 -7.54 -0.70
C VAL A 211 6.50 -6.41 0.19
N LEU A 212 7.14 -5.37 -0.37
CA LEU A 212 7.61 -4.23 0.40
C LEU A 212 6.44 -3.46 1.06
N VAL A 213 5.31 -3.32 0.38
CA VAL A 213 4.10 -2.71 0.94
C VAL A 213 3.52 -3.58 2.07
N VAL A 214 3.41 -4.90 1.87
CA VAL A 214 2.93 -5.84 2.91
C VAL A 214 3.80 -5.77 4.15
N ILE A 215 5.12 -5.66 4.01
CA ILE A 215 6.02 -5.47 5.16
C ILE A 215 5.68 -4.19 5.93
N SER A 216 5.33 -3.09 5.25
CA SER A 216 4.94 -1.86 5.94
C SER A 216 3.66 -2.00 6.76
N PHE A 217 2.74 -2.86 6.34
CA PHE A 217 1.46 -3.07 7.02
C PHE A 217 1.55 -3.79 8.38
N TYR A 218 2.67 -4.46 8.68
CA TYR A 218 2.91 -4.94 10.05
C TYR A 218 2.97 -3.80 11.07
N PHE A 219 3.57 -2.66 10.69
CA PHE A 219 3.61 -1.48 11.56
C PHE A 219 2.23 -0.88 11.78
N ASP A 220 1.34 -1.04 10.82
CA ASP A 220 -0.01 -0.49 10.90
C ASP A 220 -0.95 -1.38 11.74
N VAL A 221 -0.98 -2.69 11.44
CA VAL A 221 -1.91 -3.64 12.07
C VAL A 221 -1.55 -3.97 13.53
N CYS A 222 -0.27 -4.06 13.88
CA CYS A 222 0.15 -4.45 15.23
C CYS A 222 -0.09 -3.32 16.25
N GLU A 223 -0.28 -3.67 17.52
CA GLU A 223 -0.52 -2.70 18.61
C GLU A 223 0.69 -1.80 18.90
N SER A 224 1.89 -2.30 18.70
CA SER A 224 3.14 -1.59 19.03
C SER A 224 4.25 -1.89 18.03
N LEU A 225 5.30 -1.07 18.06
CA LEU A 225 6.52 -1.32 17.26
C LEU A 225 7.16 -2.66 17.63
N TYR A 226 7.19 -3.00 18.92
CA TYR A 226 7.72 -4.31 19.37
C TYR A 226 6.92 -5.46 18.76
N ALA A 227 5.58 -5.41 18.84
CA ALA A 227 4.70 -6.42 18.26
C ALA A 227 4.92 -6.56 16.76
N ALA A 228 5.04 -5.44 16.02
CA ALA A 228 5.31 -5.45 14.59
C ALA A 228 6.62 -6.18 14.24
N LEU A 229 7.72 -5.83 14.92
CA LEU A 229 9.02 -6.45 14.70
C LEU A 229 9.03 -7.93 15.10
N TYR A 230 8.35 -8.28 16.20
CA TYR A 230 8.21 -9.67 16.65
C TYR A 230 7.43 -10.51 15.61
N MET A 231 6.28 -10.01 15.13
CA MET A 231 5.46 -10.69 14.13
C MET A 231 6.19 -10.85 12.79
N MET A 232 6.92 -9.83 12.33
CA MET A 232 7.80 -9.93 11.15
C MET A 232 8.84 -11.04 11.32
N ARG A 233 9.52 -11.09 12.47
CA ARG A 233 10.49 -12.12 12.77
C ARG A 233 9.83 -13.49 12.81
N SER A 234 8.69 -13.63 13.51
CA SER A 234 8.00 -14.92 13.67
C SER A 234 7.48 -15.47 12.34
N THR A 235 7.15 -14.60 11.38
CA THR A 235 6.78 -15.00 10.02
C THR A 235 7.88 -15.84 9.35
N VAL A 236 9.14 -15.46 9.55
CA VAL A 236 10.28 -16.15 8.93
C VAL A 236 10.75 -17.33 9.77
N THR A 237 10.91 -17.12 11.11
CA THR A 237 11.52 -18.12 11.98
C THR A 237 10.61 -19.29 12.32
N GLY A 238 9.29 -19.10 12.30
CA GLY A 238 8.28 -20.12 12.61
C GLY A 238 7.63 -20.75 11.39
N PHE A 239 8.19 -20.57 10.19
CA PHE A 239 7.55 -21.05 8.96
C PHE A 239 7.52 -22.59 8.93
N THR A 240 6.32 -23.16 8.72
CA THR A 240 6.10 -24.59 8.54
C THR A 240 5.04 -24.85 7.46
N PHE A 241 5.24 -25.90 6.67
CA PHE A 241 4.26 -26.31 5.66
C PHE A 241 3.05 -27.05 6.25
N LYS A 242 3.11 -27.49 7.51
CA LYS A 242 1.99 -28.18 8.19
C LYS A 242 0.72 -27.36 8.21
N THR A 243 0.84 -26.03 8.33
CA THR A 243 -0.28 -25.07 8.34
C THR A 243 -1.21 -25.21 7.11
N PHE A 244 -0.70 -25.73 5.99
CA PHE A 244 -1.52 -25.95 4.79
C PHE A 244 -2.36 -27.23 4.83
N THR A 245 -2.01 -28.17 5.70
CA THR A 245 -2.61 -29.52 5.73
C THR A 245 -3.31 -29.87 7.03
N ASP A 246 -3.04 -29.13 8.12
CA ASP A 246 -3.57 -29.40 9.47
C ASP A 246 -4.91 -28.72 9.75
N GLY A 247 -5.45 -27.97 8.80
CA GLY A 247 -6.70 -27.22 8.95
C GLY A 247 -6.63 -25.99 9.87
N SER A 248 -5.44 -25.60 10.33
CA SER A 248 -5.27 -24.44 11.21
C SER A 248 -5.76 -23.13 10.59
N LEU A 249 -5.62 -22.96 9.27
CA LEU A 249 -6.11 -21.78 8.56
C LEU A 249 -7.63 -21.64 8.59
N LEU A 250 -8.38 -22.73 8.72
CA LEU A 250 -9.85 -22.72 8.80
C LEU A 250 -10.37 -22.37 10.21
N LYS A 251 -9.47 -22.18 11.18
CA LYS A 251 -9.80 -21.85 12.57
C LYS A 251 -9.55 -20.36 12.91
N LEU A 252 -9.22 -19.54 11.93
CA LEU A 252 -8.85 -18.15 12.09
C LEU A 252 -10.08 -17.21 12.09
N GLY A 253 -11.09 -17.50 12.90
CA GLY A 253 -12.26 -16.63 13.07
C GLY A 253 -13.29 -16.68 11.92
N VAL A 254 -13.00 -17.42 10.84
CA VAL A 254 -13.88 -17.56 9.66
C VAL A 254 -14.08 -19.03 9.37
N ASP A 255 -15.34 -19.44 9.16
CA ASP A 255 -15.67 -20.80 8.76
C ASP A 255 -15.31 -21.11 7.30
N TYR A 256 -15.46 -22.37 6.90
CA TYR A 256 -15.15 -22.81 5.54
C TYR A 256 -15.93 -22.03 4.47
N TYR A 257 -17.22 -21.76 4.70
CA TYR A 257 -18.05 -21.02 3.76
C TYR A 257 -17.60 -19.57 3.63
N GLY A 258 -17.26 -18.93 4.75
CA GLY A 258 -16.70 -17.58 4.78
C GLY A 258 -15.38 -17.48 4.02
N MET A 259 -14.50 -18.49 4.15
CA MET A 259 -13.25 -18.55 3.38
C MET A 259 -13.51 -18.71 1.86
N CYS A 260 -14.48 -19.54 1.47
CA CYS A 260 -14.90 -19.66 0.07
C CYS A 260 -15.44 -18.32 -0.47
N ILE A 261 -16.25 -17.60 0.32
CA ILE A 261 -16.81 -16.30 -0.07
C ILE A 261 -15.67 -15.28 -0.25
N ILE A 262 -14.70 -15.21 0.68
CA ILE A 262 -13.52 -14.34 0.55
C ILE A 262 -12.76 -14.68 -0.74
N PHE A 263 -12.50 -15.97 -0.98
CA PHE A 263 -11.77 -16.42 -2.17
C PHE A 263 -12.47 -16.01 -3.46
N VAL A 264 -13.77 -16.33 -3.61
CA VAL A 264 -14.56 -15.95 -4.78
C VAL A 264 -14.62 -14.43 -4.93
N GLY A 265 -14.83 -13.71 -3.84
CA GLY A 265 -14.82 -12.24 -3.83
C GLY A 265 -13.48 -11.65 -4.26
N CYS A 266 -12.36 -12.23 -3.82
CA CYS A 266 -11.02 -11.85 -4.27
C CYS A 266 -10.82 -12.10 -5.77
N VAL A 267 -11.32 -13.21 -6.31
CA VAL A 267 -11.24 -13.51 -7.75
C VAL A 267 -12.03 -12.45 -8.55
N ILE A 268 -13.25 -12.14 -8.14
CA ILE A 268 -14.08 -11.11 -8.78
C ILE A 268 -13.36 -9.76 -8.72
N TRP A 269 -12.90 -9.35 -7.53
CA TRP A 269 -12.17 -8.10 -7.35
C TRP A 269 -10.90 -8.03 -8.20
N PHE A 270 -10.12 -9.13 -8.27
CA PHE A 270 -8.90 -9.21 -9.08
C PHE A 270 -9.19 -9.05 -10.58
N ILE A 271 -10.23 -9.73 -11.09
CA ILE A 271 -10.64 -9.62 -12.50
C ILE A 271 -11.04 -8.19 -12.82
N VAL A 272 -11.90 -7.56 -12.00
CA VAL A 272 -12.32 -6.17 -12.21
C VAL A 272 -11.12 -5.21 -12.13
N SER A 273 -10.20 -5.43 -11.18
CA SER A 273 -8.98 -4.61 -11.06
C SER A 273 -8.06 -4.77 -12.27
N LEU A 274 -7.93 -5.98 -12.81
CA LEU A 274 -7.15 -6.26 -14.01
C LEU A 274 -7.74 -5.60 -15.27
N LEU A 275 -9.06 -5.63 -15.42
CA LEU A 275 -9.76 -4.94 -16.51
C LEU A 275 -9.54 -3.43 -16.43
N LYS A 276 -9.75 -2.83 -15.26
CA LYS A 276 -9.51 -1.40 -15.02
C LYS A 276 -8.04 -1.00 -15.25
N GLU A 277 -7.06 -1.84 -14.89
CA GLU A 277 -5.62 -1.57 -15.16
C GLU A 277 -5.33 -1.59 -16.67
N LYS A 278 -6.08 -2.38 -17.46
CA LYS A 278 -5.99 -2.42 -18.94
C LYS A 278 -6.78 -1.31 -19.63
N GLY A 279 -7.56 -0.52 -18.90
CA GLY A 279 -8.41 0.53 -19.46
C GLY A 279 -9.72 0.01 -20.09
N ILE A 280 -10.18 -1.16 -19.66
CA ILE A 280 -11.43 -1.81 -20.12
C ILE A 280 -12.51 -1.62 -19.06
#